data_22a09a4239395539d2934861b6050471
#
_entry.id   22a09a4239395539d2934861b6050471
#
_cell.length_a   1.000
_cell.length_b   1.000
_cell.length_c   1.000
_cell.angle_alpha   90.00
_cell.angle_beta   90.00
_cell.angle_gamma   90.00
#
_symmetry.space_group_name_H-M   'P 1'
#
loop_
_entity.id
_entity.type
_entity.pdbx_description
1 polymer ?
#
loop_
_entity_poly.entity_id
_entity_poly.type
_entity_poly.pdbx_seq_one_letter_code
_entity_poly.pdbx_strand_id
1 'polypeptide(L)'
;FGAEAGLLQFWLALGFVPVRLGITREAATGEYAVMVAKPLNQEGQSVLGELTAGFAASLPGLLAFELATLPTPVVALLLTSLPGHPLSVAEHQAIHDVAYARRDPALARPALQALAREASRQPLGEAQQAHQQLAAWAYQNQPFAKAQKEAVQRLRQAVQQVFEACALFPSEPER
;
A
#
# COMPACT_ATOMS: atom_id res chain seq x y z
N PHE A 1 1.97 -11.67 -16.95
CA PHE A 1 3.28 -11.05 -17.09
C PHE A 1 3.99 -10.98 -15.73
N GLY A 2 5.32 -10.78 -15.75
CA GLY A 2 6.12 -10.62 -14.52
C GLY A 2 5.77 -9.34 -13.77
N ALA A 3 5.73 -9.40 -12.44
CA ALA A 3 5.39 -8.28 -11.56
C ALA A 3 6.55 -7.27 -11.48
N GLU A 4 6.82 -6.59 -12.60
CA GLU A 4 7.81 -5.52 -12.75
C GLU A 4 7.09 -4.17 -12.76
N ALA A 5 7.66 -3.15 -12.11
CA ALA A 5 6.98 -1.88 -11.85
C ALA A 5 6.61 -1.13 -13.13
N GLY A 6 7.53 -1.04 -14.10
CA GLY A 6 7.27 -0.31 -15.35
C GLY A 6 6.18 -0.96 -16.19
N LEU A 7 6.19 -2.30 -16.26
CA LEU A 7 5.18 -3.05 -16.99
C LEU A 7 3.81 -2.98 -16.32
N LEU A 8 3.77 -3.07 -14.98
CA LEU A 8 2.53 -2.90 -14.23
C LEU A 8 1.96 -1.48 -14.40
N GLN A 9 2.81 -0.45 -14.31
CA GLN A 9 2.41 0.94 -14.53
C GLN A 9 1.83 1.16 -15.93
N PHE A 10 2.42 0.54 -16.96
CA PHE A 10 1.91 0.58 -18.33
C PHE A 10 0.47 0.03 -18.42
N TRP A 11 0.21 -1.14 -17.85
CA TRP A 11 -1.11 -1.74 -17.86
C TRP A 11 -2.15 -0.94 -17.07
N LEU A 12 -1.76 -0.40 -15.89
CA LEU A 12 -2.62 0.47 -15.10
C LEU A 12 -3.00 1.75 -15.86
N ALA A 13 -2.05 2.37 -16.59
CA ALA A 13 -2.31 3.55 -17.42
C ALA A 13 -3.31 3.27 -18.57
N LEU A 14 -3.39 2.03 -19.03
CA LEU A 14 -4.38 1.58 -20.02
C LEU A 14 -5.75 1.23 -19.41
N GLY A 15 -5.92 1.39 -18.10
CA GLY A 15 -7.16 1.11 -17.39
C GLY A 15 -7.38 -0.36 -17.03
N PHE A 16 -6.34 -1.20 -17.11
CA PHE A 16 -6.37 -2.53 -16.53
C PHE A 16 -6.14 -2.46 -15.02
N VAL A 17 -6.71 -3.40 -14.28
CA VAL A 17 -6.52 -3.50 -12.82
C VAL A 17 -6.02 -4.88 -12.43
N PRO A 18 -5.13 -5.00 -11.43
CA PRO A 18 -4.67 -6.28 -10.93
C PRO A 18 -5.82 -7.05 -10.26
N VAL A 19 -5.91 -8.32 -10.60
CA VAL A 19 -6.93 -9.23 -10.04
C VAL A 19 -6.33 -10.46 -9.37
N ARG A 20 -5.05 -10.74 -9.61
CA ARG A 20 -4.35 -11.88 -9.02
C ARG A 20 -2.84 -11.70 -9.07
N LEU A 21 -2.15 -12.22 -8.05
CA LEU A 21 -0.71 -12.45 -8.02
C LEU A 21 -0.41 -13.93 -7.90
N GLY A 22 0.58 -14.40 -8.66
CA GLY A 22 1.18 -15.71 -8.46
C GLY A 22 2.08 -15.68 -7.21
N ILE A 23 2.09 -16.76 -6.46
CA ILE A 23 2.90 -16.90 -5.23
C ILE A 23 4.23 -17.62 -5.47
N THR A 24 4.43 -18.13 -6.68
CA THR A 24 5.67 -18.82 -7.08
C THR A 24 6.43 -17.93 -8.04
N ARG A 25 7.75 -17.81 -7.81
CA ARG A 25 8.62 -17.11 -8.75
C ARG A 25 8.87 -17.95 -9.99
N GLU A 26 8.86 -17.32 -11.15
CA GLU A 26 9.26 -17.96 -12.39
C GLU A 26 10.76 -18.27 -12.36
N ALA A 27 11.13 -19.48 -12.74
CA ALA A 27 12.51 -19.93 -12.66
C ALA A 27 13.46 -19.16 -13.61
N ALA A 28 12.96 -18.67 -14.73
CA ALA A 28 13.75 -17.96 -15.74
C ALA A 28 14.01 -16.48 -15.37
N THR A 29 13.01 -15.79 -14.82
CA THR A 29 13.07 -14.35 -14.56
C THR A 29 13.23 -14.02 -13.07
N GLY A 30 12.88 -14.94 -12.18
CA GLY A 30 12.82 -14.72 -10.74
C GLY A 30 11.64 -13.82 -10.31
N GLU A 31 10.74 -13.49 -11.21
CA GLU A 31 9.60 -12.61 -10.97
C GLU A 31 8.35 -13.39 -10.55
N TYR A 32 7.48 -12.73 -9.81
CA TYR A 32 6.12 -13.22 -9.57
C TYR A 32 5.22 -12.86 -10.76
N ALA A 33 4.25 -13.69 -11.06
CA ALA A 33 3.28 -13.37 -12.11
C ALA A 33 2.18 -12.43 -11.59
N VAL A 34 1.77 -11.45 -12.40
CA VAL A 34 0.58 -10.63 -12.14
C VAL A 34 -0.43 -10.83 -13.27
N MET A 35 -1.70 -10.96 -12.89
CA MET A 35 -2.84 -10.97 -13.81
C MET A 35 -3.59 -9.65 -13.65
N VAL A 36 -3.84 -9.00 -14.79
CA VAL A 36 -4.65 -7.77 -14.86
C VAL A 36 -5.86 -8.01 -15.76
N ALA A 37 -6.94 -7.30 -15.49
CA ALA A 37 -8.17 -7.38 -16.27
C ALA A 37 -8.77 -5.99 -16.50
N LYS A 38 -9.55 -5.86 -17.58
CA LYS A 38 -10.33 -4.68 -17.92
C LYS A 38 -11.70 -5.10 -18.44
N PRO A 39 -12.81 -4.51 -17.96
CA PRO A 39 -14.13 -4.91 -18.37
C PRO A 39 -14.42 -4.41 -19.79
N LEU A 40 -15.15 -5.20 -20.57
CA LEU A 40 -15.58 -4.84 -21.93
C LEU A 40 -17.08 -4.44 -21.97
N ASN A 41 -17.85 -4.79 -20.95
CA ASN A 41 -19.28 -4.53 -20.85
C ASN A 41 -19.72 -4.45 -19.38
N GLN A 42 -21.01 -4.23 -19.14
CA GLN A 42 -21.59 -4.10 -17.80
C GLN A 42 -21.46 -5.38 -16.97
N GLU A 43 -21.64 -6.55 -17.56
CA GLU A 43 -21.47 -7.83 -16.89
C GLU A 43 -20.00 -8.04 -16.45
N GLY A 44 -19.04 -7.75 -17.36
CA GLY A 44 -17.63 -7.77 -17.06
C GLY A 44 -17.24 -6.78 -15.94
N GLN A 45 -17.91 -5.63 -15.83
CA GLN A 45 -17.71 -4.68 -14.73
C GLN A 45 -18.10 -5.27 -13.38
N SER A 46 -19.22 -6.01 -13.31
CA SER A 46 -19.64 -6.67 -12.07
C SER A 46 -18.65 -7.75 -11.64
N VAL A 47 -18.25 -8.62 -12.57
CA VAL A 47 -17.25 -9.67 -12.32
C VAL A 47 -15.91 -9.06 -11.89
N LEU A 48 -15.46 -7.99 -12.55
CA LEU A 48 -14.23 -7.29 -12.17
C LEU A 48 -14.31 -6.72 -10.77
N GLY A 49 -15.46 -6.19 -10.36
CA GLY A 49 -15.70 -5.70 -8.99
C GLY A 49 -15.51 -6.80 -7.94
N GLU A 50 -16.04 -7.99 -8.19
CA GLU A 50 -15.86 -9.15 -7.29
C GLU A 50 -14.40 -9.62 -7.23
N LEU A 51 -13.72 -9.70 -8.38
CA LEU A 51 -12.31 -10.09 -8.45
C LEU A 51 -11.40 -9.10 -7.73
N THR A 52 -11.62 -7.79 -7.91
CA THR A 52 -10.83 -6.76 -7.23
C THR A 52 -11.10 -6.71 -5.73
N ALA A 53 -12.32 -6.95 -5.29
CA ALA A 53 -12.64 -7.06 -3.87
C ALA A 53 -11.93 -8.27 -3.24
N GLY A 54 -11.97 -9.43 -3.88
CA GLY A 54 -11.25 -10.64 -3.45
C GLY A 54 -9.73 -10.42 -3.42
N PHE A 55 -9.17 -9.77 -4.45
CA PHE A 55 -7.77 -9.42 -4.50
C PHE A 55 -7.37 -8.46 -3.35
N ALA A 56 -8.17 -7.42 -3.11
CA ALA A 56 -7.94 -6.46 -2.03
C ALA A 56 -7.96 -7.14 -0.64
N ALA A 57 -8.85 -8.10 -0.44
CA ALA A 57 -8.94 -8.84 0.82
C ALA A 57 -7.73 -9.79 1.04
N SER A 58 -7.21 -10.41 -0.03
CA SER A 58 -6.10 -11.37 0.06
C SER A 58 -4.71 -10.71 0.08
N LEU A 59 -4.56 -9.54 -0.53
CA LEU A 59 -3.26 -8.89 -0.76
C LEU A 59 -2.46 -8.65 0.53
N PRO A 60 -3.04 -8.15 1.65
CA PRO A 60 -2.28 -7.94 2.89
C PRO A 60 -1.63 -9.23 3.42
N GLY A 61 -2.36 -10.35 3.40
CA GLY A 61 -1.83 -11.65 3.82
C GLY A 61 -0.71 -12.13 2.90
N LEU A 62 -0.92 -12.05 1.58
CA LEU A 62 0.10 -12.43 0.60
C LEU A 62 1.38 -11.61 0.75
N LEU A 63 1.29 -10.31 0.94
CA LEU A 63 2.44 -9.42 1.13
C LEU A 63 3.17 -9.70 2.45
N ALA A 64 2.46 -10.13 3.49
CA ALA A 64 3.07 -10.45 4.77
C ALA A 64 3.85 -11.77 4.74
N PHE A 65 3.49 -12.71 3.86
CA PHE A 65 4.03 -14.07 3.82
C PHE A 65 4.67 -14.40 2.46
N GLU A 66 3.90 -14.92 1.52
CA GLU A 66 4.40 -15.48 0.25
C GLU A 66 5.11 -14.45 -0.62
N LEU A 67 4.63 -13.20 -0.59
CA LEU A 67 5.14 -12.08 -1.40
C LEU A 67 5.93 -11.05 -0.57
N ALA A 68 6.46 -11.44 0.59
CA ALA A 68 7.21 -10.55 1.47
C ALA A 68 8.46 -9.93 0.80
N THR A 69 8.94 -10.52 -0.28
CA THR A 69 10.09 -10.04 -1.06
C THR A 69 9.71 -9.37 -2.38
N LEU A 70 8.41 -9.11 -2.62
CA LEU A 70 7.97 -8.34 -3.79
C LEU A 70 8.56 -6.93 -3.74
N PRO A 71 9.13 -6.40 -4.85
CA PRO A 71 9.74 -5.08 -4.85
C PRO A 71 8.76 -3.98 -4.40
N THR A 72 9.22 -3.10 -3.52
CA THR A 72 8.38 -2.04 -2.93
C THR A 72 7.69 -1.13 -3.95
N PRO A 73 8.30 -0.75 -5.09
CA PRO A 73 7.60 -0.01 -6.13
C PRO A 73 6.39 -0.75 -6.72
N VAL A 74 6.49 -2.08 -6.85
CA VAL A 74 5.36 -2.92 -7.30
C VAL A 74 4.26 -2.93 -6.24
N VAL A 75 4.62 -3.07 -4.96
CA VAL A 75 3.67 -3.01 -3.84
C VAL A 75 2.90 -1.68 -3.85
N ALA A 76 3.60 -0.55 -4.01
CA ALA A 76 2.96 0.78 -4.08
C ALA A 76 1.94 0.87 -5.24
N LEU A 77 2.28 0.36 -6.43
CA LEU A 77 1.36 0.32 -7.58
C LEU A 77 0.16 -0.59 -7.33
N LEU A 78 0.36 -1.73 -6.68
CA LEU A 78 -0.75 -2.62 -6.30
C LEU A 78 -1.69 -1.94 -5.31
N LEU A 79 -1.17 -1.24 -4.30
CA LEU A 79 -1.98 -0.48 -3.33
C LEU A 79 -2.78 0.62 -4.01
N THR A 80 -2.20 1.33 -4.99
CA THR A 80 -2.90 2.36 -5.78
C THR A 80 -4.10 1.79 -6.53
N SER A 81 -4.01 0.55 -7.00
CA SER A 81 -5.06 -0.13 -7.78
C SER A 81 -6.22 -0.66 -6.93
N LEU A 82 -6.05 -0.75 -5.61
CA LEU A 82 -7.13 -1.21 -4.71
C LEU A 82 -8.25 -0.17 -4.63
N PRO A 83 -9.49 -0.57 -4.28
CA PRO A 83 -10.58 0.38 -3.99
C PRO A 83 -10.17 1.41 -2.93
N GLY A 84 -10.69 2.63 -2.98
CA GLY A 84 -10.45 3.66 -1.96
C GLY A 84 -10.84 3.18 -0.56
N HIS A 85 -10.10 3.66 0.43
CA HIS A 85 -10.36 3.39 1.85
C HIS A 85 -10.18 4.70 2.64
N PRO A 86 -11.16 5.61 2.59
CA PRO A 86 -11.07 6.85 3.36
C PRO A 86 -10.81 6.54 4.83
N LEU A 87 -9.82 7.23 5.41
CA LEU A 87 -9.44 7.00 6.80
C LEU A 87 -10.57 7.39 7.75
N SER A 88 -10.93 6.52 8.65
CA SER A 88 -11.84 6.82 9.76
C SER A 88 -11.18 7.76 10.77
N VAL A 89 -12.00 8.41 11.60
CA VAL A 89 -11.51 9.27 12.70
C VAL A 89 -10.57 8.50 13.63
N ALA A 90 -10.86 7.22 13.92
CA ALA A 90 -10.03 6.39 14.76
C ALA A 90 -8.67 6.07 14.12
N GLU A 91 -8.63 5.82 12.79
CA GLU A 91 -7.39 5.61 12.05
C GLU A 91 -6.56 6.89 12.01
N HIS A 92 -7.17 8.05 11.73
CA HIS A 92 -6.50 9.35 11.81
C HIS A 92 -5.85 9.58 13.17
N GLN A 93 -6.59 9.34 14.27
CA GLN A 93 -6.05 9.50 15.62
C GLN A 93 -4.89 8.54 15.88
N ALA A 94 -5.02 7.28 15.47
CA ALA A 94 -3.96 6.29 15.64
C ALA A 94 -2.69 6.66 14.87
N ILE A 95 -2.81 7.15 13.63
CA ILE A 95 -1.69 7.61 12.80
C ILE A 95 -1.02 8.82 13.45
N HIS A 96 -1.80 9.81 13.87
CA HIS A 96 -1.30 10.98 14.57
C HIS A 96 -0.52 10.60 15.84
N ASP A 97 -1.06 9.69 16.65
CA ASP A 97 -0.41 9.24 17.87
C ASP A 97 0.92 8.53 17.60
N VAL A 98 1.03 7.79 16.49
CA VAL A 98 2.30 7.19 16.04
C VAL A 98 3.29 8.26 15.59
N ALA A 99 2.86 9.20 14.75
CA ALA A 99 3.71 10.27 14.22
C ALA A 99 4.34 11.10 15.35
N TYR A 100 3.57 11.42 16.38
CA TYR A 100 4.00 12.25 17.51
C TYR A 100 4.38 11.46 18.77
N ALA A 101 4.78 10.21 18.60
CA ALA A 101 5.38 9.34 19.62
C ALA A 101 4.50 8.99 20.83
N ARG A 102 3.17 9.04 20.68
CA ARG A 102 2.19 8.71 21.73
C ARG A 102 1.74 7.25 21.71
N ARG A 103 1.98 6.53 20.62
CA ARG A 103 1.56 5.14 20.42
C ARG A 103 2.69 4.31 19.81
N ASP A 104 2.77 3.03 20.18
CA ASP A 104 3.66 2.07 19.51
C ASP A 104 3.14 1.79 18.09
N PRO A 105 4.00 1.91 17.05
CA PRO A 105 3.60 1.65 15.67
C PRO A 105 3.02 0.25 15.42
N ALA A 106 3.53 -0.77 16.10
CA ALA A 106 3.05 -2.15 15.91
C ALA A 106 1.58 -2.30 16.31
N LEU A 107 1.13 -1.57 17.35
CA LEU A 107 -0.27 -1.56 17.79
C LEU A 107 -1.19 -0.78 16.84
N ALA A 108 -0.64 0.06 15.98
CA ALA A 108 -1.38 0.85 15.00
C ALA A 108 -1.21 0.32 13.56
N ARG A 109 -0.62 -0.87 13.37
CA ARG A 109 -0.33 -1.42 12.04
C ARG A 109 -1.52 -1.37 11.07
N PRO A 110 -2.77 -1.72 11.44
CA PRO A 110 -3.90 -1.60 10.52
C PRO A 110 -4.13 -0.17 10.03
N ALA A 111 -4.04 0.83 10.90
CA ALA A 111 -4.16 2.24 10.54
C ALA A 111 -3.00 2.70 9.64
N LEU A 112 -1.77 2.20 9.87
CA LEU A 112 -0.61 2.48 9.03
C LEU A 112 -0.69 1.79 7.66
N GLN A 113 -1.33 0.62 7.57
CA GLN A 113 -1.68 -0.01 6.30
C GLN A 113 -2.69 0.84 5.52
N ALA A 114 -3.73 1.33 6.19
CA ALA A 114 -4.71 2.23 5.59
C ALA A 114 -4.06 3.54 5.09
N LEU A 115 -3.17 4.16 5.89
CA LEU A 115 -2.40 5.32 5.47
C LEU A 115 -1.57 5.04 4.22
N ALA A 116 -0.80 3.96 4.20
CA ALA A 116 0.04 3.61 3.05
C ALA A 116 -0.81 3.38 1.78
N ARG A 117 -2.00 2.80 1.92
CA ARG A 117 -2.94 2.58 0.83
C ARG A 117 -3.54 3.88 0.29
N GLU A 118 -4.03 4.76 1.15
CA GLU A 118 -4.59 6.05 0.72
C GLU A 118 -3.51 6.99 0.17
N ALA A 119 -2.34 7.03 0.80
CA ALA A 119 -1.21 7.81 0.35
C ALA A 119 -0.73 7.41 -1.06
N SER A 120 -0.84 6.13 -1.43
CA SER A 120 -0.45 5.66 -2.77
C SER A 120 -1.22 6.33 -3.92
N ARG A 121 -2.36 6.96 -3.62
CA ARG A 121 -3.24 7.67 -4.57
C ARG A 121 -2.92 9.14 -4.71
N GLN A 122 -2.02 9.67 -3.88
CA GLN A 122 -1.69 11.08 -3.79
C GLN A 122 -0.33 11.37 -4.44
N PRO A 123 -0.12 12.56 -4.99
CA PRO A 123 1.21 13.01 -5.39
C PRO A 123 2.04 13.32 -4.14
N LEU A 124 2.96 12.45 -3.78
CA LEU A 124 3.69 12.52 -2.51
C LEU A 124 4.99 13.35 -2.58
N GLY A 125 5.46 13.72 -3.78
CA GLY A 125 6.69 14.51 -3.92
C GLY A 125 7.86 13.89 -3.14
N GLU A 126 8.44 14.67 -2.25
CA GLU A 126 9.59 14.23 -1.41
C GLU A 126 9.24 13.10 -0.43
N ALA A 127 7.96 12.93 -0.08
CA ALA A 127 7.52 11.85 0.80
C ALA A 127 7.38 10.48 0.10
N GLN A 128 7.66 10.38 -1.21
CA GLN A 128 7.53 9.13 -1.97
C GLN A 128 8.40 8.00 -1.40
N GLN A 129 9.63 8.30 -1.02
CA GLN A 129 10.51 7.29 -0.42
C GLN A 129 10.02 6.85 0.96
N ALA A 130 9.56 7.79 1.78
CA ALA A 130 8.98 7.49 3.10
C ALA A 130 7.73 6.60 2.97
N HIS A 131 6.88 6.88 1.97
CA HIS A 131 5.72 6.06 1.66
C HIS A 131 6.09 4.61 1.28
N GLN A 132 7.08 4.44 0.40
CA GLN A 132 7.55 3.10 0.02
C GLN A 132 8.07 2.31 1.23
N GLN A 133 8.86 2.95 2.09
CA GLN A 133 9.36 2.34 3.32
C GLN A 133 8.22 2.01 4.29
N LEU A 134 7.23 2.90 4.44
CA LEU A 134 6.03 2.65 5.24
C LEU A 134 5.24 1.45 4.72
N ALA A 135 5.01 1.37 3.41
CA ALA A 135 4.32 0.25 2.78
C ALA A 135 5.05 -1.08 3.00
N ALA A 136 6.37 -1.10 2.82
CA ALA A 136 7.20 -2.28 3.07
C ALA A 136 7.14 -2.72 4.55
N TRP A 137 7.16 -1.80 5.49
CA TRP A 137 7.02 -2.13 6.90
C TRP A 137 5.61 -2.62 7.25
N ALA A 138 4.59 -1.90 6.79
CA ALA A 138 3.21 -2.16 7.17
C ALA A 138 2.68 -3.48 6.59
N TYR A 139 3.04 -3.78 5.33
CA TYR A 139 2.53 -4.95 4.60
C TYR A 139 3.51 -6.12 4.54
N GLN A 140 4.82 -5.87 4.45
CA GLN A 140 5.83 -6.91 4.25
C GLN A 140 6.69 -7.16 5.49
N ASN A 141 6.40 -6.46 6.60
CA ASN A 141 7.16 -6.54 7.85
C ASN A 141 8.66 -6.26 7.69
N GLN A 142 9.04 -5.42 6.74
CA GLN A 142 10.43 -5.04 6.54
C GLN A 142 10.85 -3.97 7.55
N PRO A 143 11.98 -4.12 8.24
CA PRO A 143 12.42 -3.17 9.25
C PRO A 143 12.97 -1.89 8.62
N PHE A 144 12.79 -0.75 9.28
CA PHE A 144 13.34 0.55 8.88
C PHE A 144 14.86 0.66 9.13
N ALA A 145 15.38 -0.10 10.09
CA ALA A 145 16.80 -0.17 10.43
C ALA A 145 17.09 -1.45 11.21
N LYS A 146 18.38 -1.80 11.35
CA LYS A 146 18.79 -3.00 12.10
C LYS A 146 18.58 -2.85 13.61
N ALA A 147 18.87 -1.66 14.16
CA ALA A 147 18.66 -1.36 15.58
C ALA A 147 17.19 -1.00 15.84
N GLN A 148 16.53 -1.67 16.78
CA GLN A 148 15.09 -1.51 17.03
C GLN A 148 14.70 -0.07 17.38
N LYS A 149 15.48 0.62 18.23
CA LYS A 149 15.22 2.01 18.61
C LYS A 149 15.27 2.96 17.41
N GLU A 150 16.28 2.80 16.56
CA GLU A 150 16.42 3.58 15.33
C GLU A 150 15.31 3.27 14.33
N ALA A 151 14.94 1.98 14.19
CA ALA A 151 13.86 1.54 13.31
C ALA A 151 12.53 2.19 13.68
N VAL A 152 12.17 2.24 14.96
CA VAL A 152 10.96 2.89 15.45
C VAL A 152 10.99 4.41 15.19
N GLN A 153 12.14 5.05 15.41
CA GLN A 153 12.27 6.50 15.16
C GLN A 153 12.11 6.82 13.67
N ARG A 154 12.79 6.09 12.79
CA ARG A 154 12.67 6.27 11.33
C ARG A 154 11.27 5.99 10.83
N LEU A 155 10.62 4.96 11.37
CA LEU A 155 9.22 4.67 11.05
C LEU A 155 8.29 5.83 11.42
N ARG A 156 8.44 6.42 12.62
CA ARG A 156 7.63 7.57 13.04
C ARG A 156 7.84 8.78 12.13
N GLN A 157 9.08 9.06 11.74
CA GLN A 157 9.40 10.12 10.78
C GLN A 157 8.75 9.88 9.41
N ALA A 158 8.80 8.64 8.91
CA ALA A 158 8.15 8.29 7.65
C ALA A 158 6.62 8.44 7.73
N VAL A 159 6.01 7.98 8.82
CA VAL A 159 4.55 8.15 9.06
C VAL A 159 4.18 9.64 9.07
N GLN A 160 4.94 10.47 9.78
CA GLN A 160 4.71 11.91 9.82
C GLN A 160 4.82 12.54 8.43
N GLN A 161 5.88 12.26 7.68
CA GLN A 161 6.08 12.77 6.33
C GLN A 161 4.94 12.40 5.37
N VAL A 162 4.53 11.14 5.39
CA VAL A 162 3.43 10.66 4.53
C VAL A 162 2.11 11.28 4.95
N PHE A 163 1.82 11.36 6.25
CA PHE A 163 0.59 11.92 6.78
C PHE A 163 0.45 13.42 6.44
N GLU A 164 1.52 14.19 6.61
CA GLU A 164 1.56 15.62 6.26
C GLU A 164 1.45 15.84 4.74
N ALA A 165 2.14 15.02 3.92
CA ALA A 165 2.09 15.14 2.46
C ALA A 165 0.71 14.85 1.87
N CYS A 166 -0.08 13.97 2.49
CA CYS A 166 -1.41 13.65 2.05
C CYS A 166 -2.45 14.72 2.39
N ALA A 167 -2.12 15.77 3.14
CA ALA A 167 -3.06 16.76 3.67
C ALA A 167 -4.31 16.11 4.33
N LEU A 168 -4.10 14.96 4.95
CA LEU A 168 -5.16 14.16 5.60
C LEU A 168 -5.54 14.72 6.98
N PHE A 169 -5.22 15.99 7.24
CA PHE A 169 -5.77 16.69 8.40
C PHE A 169 -7.27 16.87 8.16
N PRO A 170 -8.14 16.47 9.08
CA PRO A 170 -9.51 16.92 9.02
C PRO A 170 -9.48 18.46 9.01
N SER A 171 -10.07 19.08 7.98
CA SER A 171 -10.39 20.49 8.05
C SER A 171 -11.09 20.71 9.40
N GLU A 172 -10.60 21.65 10.20
CA GLU A 172 -11.26 22.01 11.45
C GLU A 172 -12.73 22.21 11.15
N PRO A 173 -13.66 21.64 11.96
CA PRO A 173 -15.06 21.94 11.77
C PRO A 173 -15.21 23.45 11.94
N GLU A 174 -15.67 24.12 10.88
CA GLU A 174 -16.05 25.53 10.95
C GLU A 174 -16.97 25.70 12.18
N ARG A 175 -16.55 26.57 13.11
CA ARG A 175 -17.30 26.91 14.31
C ARG A 175 -18.48 27.79 13.95
#